data_0e89dc74aab4ab5109debcdcc990274b
#
_entry.id   0e89dc74aab4ab5109debcdcc990274b
#
_cell.length_a   1.000
_cell.length_b   1.000
_cell.length_c   1.000
_cell.angle_alpha   90.00
_cell.angle_beta   90.00
_cell.angle_gamma   90.00
#
_symmetry.space_group_name_H-M   'P 1'
#
loop_
_entity.id
_entity.type
_entity.pdbx_description
1 polymer ?
#
loop_
_entity_poly.entity_id
_entity_poly.type
_entity_poly.pdbx_seq_one_letter_code
_entity_poly.pdbx_strand_id
1 'polypeptide(L)'
;AGSTTVGSSIAEFKIRKGSDIYLNAQNFAQLQRVYHMITGLSMSDVTLTGTANGTATATLETPIIPFHYTLDQPIYIEFQFTSYTALSSDFTGASVSGYVVFYYGNVAENDKFIINTLPTALNSNTDIDIFDYFSDKSPIKYFWLDVSADSNINYMEFEVGTQKIRDKMYATALTQFEDYFDSVFTHINGFFLTPLPYGVLATPSGSNVSAPKLLINLANSVTPTIYAMVQV
;
A
#
# COMPACT_ATOMS: atom_id res chain seq x y z
N ALA A 1 -29.39 -6.46 -15.87
CA ALA A 1 -28.61 -7.02 -14.77
C ALA A 1 -27.39 -6.13 -14.54
N GLY A 2 -27.23 -5.63 -13.32
CA GLY A 2 -26.07 -4.85 -12.93
C GLY A 2 -24.91 -5.78 -12.57
N SER A 3 -23.69 -5.36 -12.87
CA SER A 3 -22.47 -6.03 -12.45
C SER A 3 -21.54 -5.01 -11.80
N THR A 4 -20.94 -5.39 -10.67
CA THR A 4 -19.93 -4.60 -9.96
C THR A 4 -18.98 -5.53 -9.24
N THR A 5 -17.89 -5.02 -8.71
CA THR A 5 -17.02 -5.78 -7.83
C THR A 5 -17.32 -5.48 -6.37
N VAL A 6 -17.11 -6.46 -5.48
CA VAL A 6 -17.31 -6.27 -4.03
C VAL A 6 -16.35 -5.22 -3.50
N GLY A 7 -15.11 -5.20 -4.01
CA GLY A 7 -14.13 -4.18 -3.65
C GLY A 7 -14.59 -2.76 -3.97
N SER A 8 -15.34 -2.54 -5.05
CA SER A 8 -15.91 -1.23 -5.38
C SER A 8 -16.87 -0.70 -4.31
N SER A 9 -17.40 -1.56 -3.44
CA SER A 9 -18.25 -1.15 -2.31
C SER A 9 -17.46 -0.53 -1.15
N ILE A 10 -16.14 -0.73 -1.11
CA ILE A 10 -15.28 -0.21 -0.04
C ILE A 10 -14.75 1.17 -0.46
N ALA A 11 -15.26 2.22 0.18
CA ALA A 11 -14.81 3.59 -0.05
C ALA A 11 -13.62 3.97 0.84
N GLU A 12 -13.54 3.44 2.05
CA GLU A 12 -12.43 3.66 2.97
C GLU A 12 -12.31 2.48 3.94
N PHE A 13 -11.07 2.13 4.25
CA PHE A 13 -10.73 1.22 5.34
C PHE A 13 -9.70 1.90 6.25
N LYS A 14 -9.99 1.97 7.53
CA LYS A 14 -9.15 2.67 8.49
C LYS A 14 -8.93 1.85 9.75
N ILE A 15 -7.70 1.89 10.26
CA ILE A 15 -7.34 1.39 11.59
C ILE A 15 -6.81 2.54 12.42
N ARG A 16 -7.40 2.72 13.58
CA ARG A 16 -6.96 3.70 14.58
C ARG A 16 -6.64 3.02 15.91
N LYS A 17 -5.63 3.53 16.60
CA LYS A 17 -5.32 3.19 18.00
C LYS A 17 -5.46 4.47 18.80
N GLY A 18 -6.48 4.55 19.66
CA GLY A 18 -6.86 5.82 20.26
C GLY A 18 -7.24 6.86 19.20
N SER A 19 -6.53 8.00 19.19
CA SER A 19 -6.69 9.07 18.21
C SER A 19 -5.80 8.90 16.96
N ASP A 20 -4.79 8.04 17.03
CA ASP A 20 -3.77 7.94 16.00
C ASP A 20 -4.21 7.01 14.88
N ILE A 21 -3.98 7.43 13.63
CA ILE A 21 -4.29 6.65 12.44
C ILE A 21 -3.07 5.80 12.09
N TYR A 22 -3.25 4.48 12.09
CA TYR A 22 -2.22 3.50 11.75
C TYR A 22 -2.34 2.98 10.32
N LEU A 23 -3.54 3.00 9.76
CA LEU A 23 -3.79 2.72 8.35
C LEU A 23 -4.99 3.53 7.89
N ASN A 24 -4.89 4.11 6.71
CA ASN A 24 -6.01 4.74 6.00
C ASN A 24 -5.92 4.42 4.51
N ALA A 25 -6.58 3.35 4.09
CA ALA A 25 -6.74 3.01 2.68
C ALA A 25 -8.03 3.64 2.16
N GLN A 26 -7.90 4.53 1.18
CA GLN A 26 -9.02 5.33 0.62
C GLN A 26 -9.80 4.60 -0.46
N ASN A 27 -9.49 3.37 -0.75
CA ASN A 27 -10.20 2.48 -1.66
C ASN A 27 -9.69 1.05 -1.52
N PHE A 28 -10.39 0.11 -2.15
CA PHE A 28 -10.02 -1.30 -2.10
C PHE A 28 -8.65 -1.61 -2.74
N ALA A 29 -8.28 -0.91 -3.81
CA ALA A 29 -6.98 -1.11 -4.45
C ALA A 29 -5.82 -0.78 -3.49
N GLN A 30 -5.92 0.28 -2.71
CA GLN A 30 -4.94 0.60 -1.67
C GLN A 30 -4.88 -0.48 -0.59
N LEU A 31 -6.03 -1.03 -0.18
CA LEU A 31 -6.06 -2.14 0.77
C LEU A 31 -5.39 -3.41 0.21
N GLN A 32 -5.62 -3.72 -1.08
CA GLN A 32 -4.92 -4.81 -1.76
C GLN A 32 -3.40 -4.62 -1.77
N ARG A 33 -2.92 -3.39 -1.98
CA ARG A 33 -1.48 -3.07 -1.92
C ARG A 33 -0.91 -3.27 -0.52
N VAL A 34 -1.60 -2.78 0.52
CA VAL A 34 -1.18 -2.99 1.91
C VAL A 34 -1.16 -4.47 2.25
N TYR A 35 -2.18 -5.22 1.84
CA TYR A 35 -2.18 -6.67 2.03
C TYR A 35 -0.97 -7.33 1.37
N HIS A 36 -0.67 -6.98 0.13
CA HIS A 36 0.50 -7.48 -0.60
C HIS A 36 1.82 -7.14 0.12
N MET A 37 1.98 -5.91 0.61
CA MET A 37 3.17 -5.50 1.37
C MET A 37 3.42 -6.37 2.60
N ILE A 38 2.36 -6.81 3.27
CA ILE A 38 2.46 -7.57 4.52
C ILE A 38 2.67 -9.06 4.25
N THR A 39 1.99 -9.60 3.24
CA THR A 39 1.87 -11.06 3.04
C THR A 39 2.60 -11.59 1.82
N GLY A 40 2.98 -10.72 0.89
CA GLY A 40 3.47 -11.09 -0.43
C GLY A 40 2.41 -11.65 -1.38
N LEU A 41 1.17 -11.81 -0.89
CA LEU A 41 0.08 -12.42 -1.64
C LEU A 41 -0.81 -11.36 -2.30
N SER A 42 -1.45 -11.72 -3.40
CA SER A 42 -2.46 -10.87 -4.04
C SER A 42 -3.85 -11.13 -3.45
N MET A 43 -4.57 -10.06 -3.15
CA MET A 43 -5.96 -10.11 -2.76
C MET A 43 -6.84 -9.94 -4.00
N SER A 44 -7.60 -10.97 -4.36
CA SER A 44 -8.53 -10.92 -5.49
C SER A 44 -9.81 -10.18 -5.13
N ASP A 45 -10.38 -9.47 -6.10
CA ASP A 45 -11.73 -8.93 -5.99
C ASP A 45 -12.75 -9.93 -6.52
N VAL A 46 -13.99 -9.80 -6.08
CA VAL A 46 -15.09 -10.71 -6.48
C VAL A 46 -16.12 -9.92 -7.26
N THR A 47 -16.48 -10.43 -8.43
CA THR A 47 -17.55 -9.85 -9.25
C THR A 47 -18.91 -10.26 -8.69
N LEU A 48 -19.74 -9.26 -8.41
CA LEU A 48 -21.13 -9.43 -8.02
C LEU A 48 -22.01 -9.15 -9.24
N THR A 49 -22.74 -10.17 -9.70
CA THR A 49 -23.68 -10.03 -10.81
C THR A 49 -25.11 -10.21 -10.29
N GLY A 50 -25.90 -9.14 -10.35
CA GLY A 50 -27.30 -9.17 -10.00
C GLY A 50 -28.16 -9.66 -11.16
N THR A 51 -29.21 -10.41 -10.85
CA THR A 51 -30.30 -10.70 -11.81
C THR A 51 -31.42 -9.69 -11.61
N ALA A 52 -32.12 -9.32 -12.67
CA ALA A 52 -33.29 -8.45 -12.56
C ALA A 52 -34.29 -9.05 -11.56
N ASN A 53 -34.68 -8.25 -10.56
CA ASN A 53 -35.56 -8.65 -9.45
C ASN A 53 -35.06 -9.81 -8.58
N GLY A 54 -33.77 -10.12 -8.62
CA GLY A 54 -33.14 -11.17 -7.81
C GLY A 54 -32.24 -10.62 -6.73
N THR A 55 -31.89 -11.46 -5.74
CA THR A 55 -30.87 -11.17 -4.75
C THR A 55 -29.54 -11.74 -5.24
N ALA A 56 -28.50 -10.92 -5.28
CA ALA A 56 -27.13 -11.39 -5.50
C ALA A 56 -26.37 -11.34 -4.18
N THR A 57 -25.67 -12.40 -3.87
CA THR A 57 -24.79 -12.48 -2.71
C THR A 57 -23.39 -12.84 -3.18
N ALA A 58 -22.41 -12.09 -2.74
CA ALA A 58 -21.00 -12.42 -2.92
C ALA A 58 -20.27 -12.33 -1.60
N THR A 59 -19.33 -13.23 -1.39
CA THR A 59 -18.44 -13.21 -0.23
C THR A 59 -17.06 -12.84 -0.72
N LEU A 60 -16.53 -11.75 -0.21
CA LEU A 60 -15.13 -11.41 -0.33
C LEU A 60 -14.42 -12.01 0.90
N GLU A 61 -13.73 -13.11 0.68
CA GLU A 61 -12.85 -13.64 1.70
C GLU A 61 -11.57 -12.80 1.67
N THR A 62 -11.50 -11.83 2.55
CA THR A 62 -10.23 -11.17 2.82
C THR A 62 -9.38 -12.12 3.64
N PRO A 63 -8.20 -12.51 3.16
CA PRO A 63 -7.25 -13.21 3.99
C PRO A 63 -6.93 -12.35 5.22
N ILE A 64 -6.49 -12.99 6.29
CA ILE A 64 -6.12 -12.31 7.53
C ILE A 64 -5.01 -11.31 7.23
N ILE A 65 -5.27 -10.02 7.43
CA ILE A 65 -4.23 -9.00 7.38
C ILE A 65 -3.62 -8.94 8.79
N PRO A 66 -2.37 -9.40 8.97
CA PRO A 66 -1.74 -9.38 10.28
C PRO A 66 -1.31 -7.96 10.64
N PHE A 67 -1.96 -7.39 11.63
CA PHE A 67 -1.52 -6.14 12.25
C PHE A 67 -0.95 -6.43 13.63
N HIS A 68 0.17 -5.79 13.96
CA HIS A 68 0.79 -5.92 15.26
C HIS A 68 0.58 -4.63 16.05
N TYR A 69 -0.19 -4.72 17.15
CA TYR A 69 -0.48 -3.59 18.02
C TYR A 69 -0.41 -3.97 19.49
N THR A 70 0.15 -3.09 20.32
CA THR A 70 0.02 -3.18 21.76
C THR A 70 -1.40 -2.75 22.17
N LEU A 71 -2.02 -3.45 23.11
CA LEU A 71 -3.39 -3.18 23.58
C LEU A 71 -3.42 -2.20 24.77
N ASP A 72 -2.60 -1.15 24.73
CA ASP A 72 -2.58 -0.07 25.71
C ASP A 72 -3.67 0.99 25.49
N GLN A 73 -4.25 1.00 24.28
CA GLN A 73 -5.35 1.88 23.91
C GLN A 73 -6.39 1.10 23.05
N PRO A 74 -7.64 1.59 22.99
CA PRO A 74 -8.65 0.98 22.12
C PRO A 74 -8.24 1.00 20.64
N ILE A 75 -8.44 -0.12 19.95
CA ILE A 75 -8.24 -0.24 18.51
C ILE A 75 -9.61 -0.17 17.84
N TYR A 76 -9.73 0.69 16.83
CA TYR A 76 -10.93 0.87 16.02
C TYR A 76 -10.63 0.44 14.59
N ILE A 77 -11.49 -0.42 14.05
CA ILE A 77 -11.47 -0.83 12.65
C ILE A 77 -12.73 -0.26 12.01
N GLU A 78 -12.54 0.62 11.07
CA GLU A 78 -13.62 1.39 10.44
C GLU A 78 -13.68 1.05 8.96
N PHE A 79 -14.89 0.73 8.49
CA PHE A 79 -15.18 0.57 7.07
C PHE A 79 -16.19 1.64 6.65
N GLN A 80 -15.89 2.35 5.59
CA GLN A 80 -16.85 3.18 4.89
C GLN A 80 -17.23 2.51 3.58
N PHE A 81 -18.52 2.39 3.34
CA PHE A 81 -19.05 1.79 2.12
C PHE A 81 -19.58 2.84 1.16
N THR A 82 -19.36 2.60 -0.12
CA THR A 82 -20.00 3.36 -1.20
C THR A 82 -21.50 3.09 -1.18
N SER A 83 -22.31 4.11 -1.51
CA SER A 83 -23.75 3.92 -1.66
C SER A 83 -24.04 2.79 -2.67
N TYR A 84 -24.90 1.86 -2.33
CA TYR A 84 -25.30 0.76 -3.21
C TYR A 84 -25.88 1.26 -4.54
N THR A 85 -26.56 2.39 -4.54
CA THR A 85 -27.10 3.03 -5.75
C THR A 85 -26.02 3.55 -6.69
N ALA A 86 -24.84 3.90 -6.16
CA ALA A 86 -23.69 4.30 -6.96
C ALA A 86 -22.99 3.09 -7.59
N LEU A 87 -23.15 1.87 -7.01
CA LEU A 87 -22.59 0.65 -7.56
C LEU A 87 -23.40 0.13 -8.77
N SER A 88 -24.72 0.15 -8.66
CA SER A 88 -25.63 -0.17 -9.75
C SER A 88 -27.04 0.29 -9.41
N SER A 89 -27.77 0.83 -10.41
CA SER A 89 -29.18 1.17 -10.28
C SER A 89 -30.09 -0.03 -9.98
N ASP A 90 -29.61 -1.25 -10.22
CA ASP A 90 -30.36 -2.47 -9.98
C ASP A 90 -30.30 -2.92 -8.51
N PHE A 91 -29.45 -2.32 -7.68
CA PHE A 91 -29.36 -2.63 -6.28
C PHE A 91 -30.34 -1.81 -5.45
N THR A 92 -31.13 -2.49 -4.63
CA THR A 92 -32.14 -1.88 -3.73
C THR A 92 -31.68 -1.82 -2.28
N GLY A 93 -30.56 -2.45 -1.96
CA GLY A 93 -29.95 -2.46 -0.64
C GLY A 93 -28.68 -3.27 -0.61
N ALA A 94 -27.86 -3.07 0.40
CA ALA A 94 -26.67 -3.85 0.67
C ALA A 94 -26.49 -4.05 2.17
N SER A 95 -25.97 -5.20 2.56
CA SER A 95 -25.51 -5.47 3.92
C SER A 95 -24.11 -6.04 3.86
N VAL A 96 -23.30 -5.72 4.85
CA VAL A 96 -21.95 -6.24 4.99
C VAL A 96 -21.79 -6.81 6.39
N SER A 97 -21.16 -7.97 6.50
CA SER A 97 -20.73 -8.56 7.76
C SER A 97 -19.27 -8.95 7.68
N GLY A 98 -18.58 -8.94 8.80
CA GLY A 98 -17.17 -9.30 8.85
C GLY A 98 -16.78 -9.80 10.23
N TYR A 99 -15.59 -10.37 10.31
CA TYR A 99 -15.01 -10.90 11.54
C TYR A 99 -13.62 -10.31 11.73
N VAL A 100 -13.27 -10.04 12.99
CA VAL A 100 -11.91 -9.69 13.39
C VAL A 100 -11.40 -10.81 14.28
N VAL A 101 -10.25 -11.37 13.93
CA VAL A 101 -9.61 -12.41 14.73
C VAL A 101 -8.43 -11.80 15.47
N PHE A 102 -8.42 -11.92 16.79
CA PHE A 102 -7.34 -11.43 17.63
C PHE A 102 -6.43 -12.58 18.03
N TYR A 103 -5.13 -12.43 17.79
CA TYR A 103 -4.10 -13.29 18.33
C TYR A 103 -3.33 -12.52 19.39
N TYR A 104 -3.25 -13.10 20.59
CA TYR A 104 -2.50 -12.50 21.68
C TYR A 104 -1.07 -13.01 21.69
N GLY A 105 -0.12 -12.08 21.79
CA GLY A 105 1.30 -12.38 21.83
C GLY A 105 2.10 -11.18 22.32
N ASN A 106 3.40 -11.35 22.48
CA ASN A 106 4.28 -10.24 22.80
C ASN A 106 4.53 -9.42 21.52
N VAL A 107 4.07 -8.19 21.49
CA VAL A 107 4.31 -7.23 20.42
C VAL A 107 5.28 -6.19 20.96
N ALA A 108 6.49 -6.14 20.39
CA ALA A 108 7.50 -5.18 20.80
C ALA A 108 7.31 -3.79 20.17
N GLU A 109 6.62 -3.72 19.04
CA GLU A 109 6.52 -2.53 18.20
C GLU A 109 5.15 -2.44 17.54
N ASN A 110 4.72 -1.21 17.25
CA ASN A 110 3.51 -0.98 16.46
C ASN A 110 3.90 -0.66 15.02
N ASP A 111 3.20 -1.26 14.07
CA ASP A 111 3.37 -0.98 12.66
C ASP A 111 2.34 0.06 12.21
N LYS A 112 2.82 1.10 11.54
CA LYS A 112 1.97 2.13 10.94
C LYS A 112 2.19 2.14 9.43
N PHE A 113 1.09 2.20 8.70
CA PHE A 113 1.08 2.24 7.25
C PHE A 113 0.75 3.64 6.77
N ILE A 114 1.63 4.21 5.98
CA ILE A 114 1.46 5.52 5.38
C ILE A 114 1.22 5.32 3.89
N ILE A 115 0.09 5.83 3.40
CA ILE A 115 -0.26 5.83 1.99
C ILE A 115 -0.34 7.29 1.56
N ASN A 116 0.50 7.68 0.62
CA ASN A 116 0.57 9.05 0.12
C ASN A 116 0.53 9.06 -1.41
N THR A 117 -0.62 9.41 -1.98
CA THR A 117 -0.72 9.68 -3.41
C THR A 117 -0.24 11.10 -3.67
N LEU A 118 0.73 11.27 -4.54
CA LEU A 118 1.26 12.59 -4.86
C LEU A 118 0.16 13.46 -5.49
N PRO A 119 0.14 14.76 -5.21
CA PRO A 119 -0.92 15.64 -5.71
C PRO A 119 -0.81 15.93 -7.22
N THR A 120 0.37 15.72 -7.78
CA THR A 120 0.67 16.01 -9.20
C THR A 120 1.48 14.89 -9.82
N ALA A 121 1.34 14.74 -11.14
CA ALA A 121 2.17 13.83 -11.89
C ALA A 121 3.64 14.29 -11.87
N LEU A 122 4.54 13.33 -11.73
CA LEU A 122 5.96 13.55 -11.87
C LEU A 122 6.38 13.49 -13.35
N ASN A 123 7.41 14.26 -13.70
CA ASN A 123 7.91 14.31 -15.06
C ASN A 123 8.65 13.03 -15.46
N SER A 124 8.49 12.62 -16.72
CA SER A 124 9.26 11.53 -17.30
C SER A 124 10.72 11.92 -17.55
N ASN A 125 11.59 10.91 -17.61
CA ASN A 125 13.02 11.02 -17.96
C ASN A 125 13.81 12.01 -17.07
N THR A 126 13.36 12.23 -15.85
CA THR A 126 14.04 13.08 -14.86
C THR A 126 14.24 12.28 -13.59
N ASP A 127 15.41 12.37 -12.98
CA ASP A 127 15.68 11.76 -11.68
C ASP A 127 15.03 12.59 -10.58
N ILE A 128 14.17 11.96 -9.82
CA ILE A 128 13.36 12.60 -8.79
C ILE A 128 13.60 11.87 -7.47
N ASP A 129 13.98 12.61 -6.44
CA ASP A 129 14.08 12.05 -5.08
C ASP A 129 12.67 11.89 -4.49
N ILE A 130 12.24 10.65 -4.35
CA ILE A 130 10.89 10.36 -3.84
C ILE A 130 10.77 10.65 -2.33
N PHE A 131 11.87 10.68 -1.60
CA PHE A 131 11.85 11.05 -0.19
C PHE A 131 11.50 12.52 0.06
N ASP A 132 11.67 13.40 -0.94
CA ASP A 132 11.19 14.79 -0.87
C ASP A 132 9.67 14.90 -0.70
N TYR A 133 8.95 13.84 -1.09
CA TYR A 133 7.49 13.74 -0.98
C TYR A 133 7.02 12.92 0.23
N PHE A 134 7.96 12.46 1.07
CA PHE A 134 7.65 11.67 2.25
C PHE A 134 7.99 12.45 3.53
N SER A 135 6.96 12.94 4.21
CA SER A 135 7.10 13.85 5.34
C SER A 135 7.22 13.17 6.70
N ASP A 136 6.90 11.88 6.80
CA ASP A 136 6.99 11.14 8.07
C ASP A 136 8.46 10.88 8.41
N LYS A 137 8.81 11.07 9.68
CA LYS A 137 10.18 10.90 10.19
C LYS A 137 10.39 9.61 10.97
N SER A 138 9.36 8.77 11.04
CA SER A 138 9.47 7.48 11.70
C SER A 138 10.39 6.53 10.93
N PRO A 139 11.07 5.60 11.61
CA PRO A 139 11.90 4.61 10.94
C PRO A 139 11.12 3.79 9.92
N ILE A 140 11.60 3.74 8.69
CA ILE A 140 10.96 3.02 7.59
C ILE A 140 11.42 1.56 7.61
N LYS A 141 10.48 0.62 7.71
CA LYS A 141 10.73 -0.83 7.56
C LYS A 141 10.68 -1.25 6.10
N TYR A 142 9.61 -0.86 5.40
CA TYR A 142 9.39 -1.15 3.99
C TYR A 142 8.86 0.10 3.28
N PHE A 143 9.30 0.26 2.05
CA PHE A 143 8.88 1.36 1.21
C PHE A 143 8.56 0.83 -0.18
N TRP A 144 7.36 1.10 -0.65
CA TRP A 144 6.85 0.65 -1.93
C TRP A 144 6.36 1.83 -2.76
N LEU A 145 6.46 1.69 -4.07
CA LEU A 145 6.03 2.71 -5.01
C LEU A 145 5.05 2.11 -6.02
N ASP A 146 3.85 2.68 -6.13
CA ASP A 146 2.88 2.36 -7.17
C ASP A 146 2.96 3.42 -8.27
N VAL A 147 3.35 3.00 -9.45
CA VAL A 147 3.41 3.83 -10.67
C VAL A 147 2.41 3.37 -11.72
N SER A 148 1.44 2.56 -11.32
CA SER A 148 0.31 2.05 -12.10
C SER A 148 0.65 1.01 -13.18
N ALA A 149 1.88 0.97 -13.69
CA ALA A 149 2.34 -0.05 -14.65
C ALA A 149 3.87 -0.15 -14.65
N ASP A 150 4.40 -1.34 -14.91
CA ASP A 150 5.86 -1.56 -14.99
C ASP A 150 6.53 -0.73 -16.08
N SER A 151 5.82 -0.49 -17.18
CA SER A 151 6.30 0.35 -18.27
C SER A 151 6.44 1.83 -17.94
N ASN A 152 5.97 2.25 -16.76
CA ASN A 152 6.06 3.64 -16.33
C ASN A 152 7.37 3.98 -15.60
N ILE A 153 8.18 2.98 -15.26
CA ILE A 153 9.46 3.20 -14.59
C ILE A 153 10.63 2.77 -15.46
N ASN A 154 11.66 3.59 -15.52
CA ASN A 154 12.94 3.24 -16.13
C ASN A 154 13.83 2.54 -15.11
N TYR A 155 14.06 3.17 -13.95
CA TYR A 155 14.90 2.63 -12.88
C TYR A 155 14.63 3.31 -11.53
N MET A 156 15.13 2.68 -10.47
CA MET A 156 15.33 3.25 -9.14
C MET A 156 16.79 3.16 -8.75
N GLU A 157 17.25 4.13 -7.94
CA GLU A 157 18.61 4.19 -7.41
C GLU A 157 18.55 4.67 -5.95
N PHE A 158 19.38 4.08 -5.09
CA PHE A 158 19.45 4.49 -3.69
C PHE A 158 20.85 5.03 -3.36
N GLU A 159 20.89 6.24 -2.84
CA GLU A 159 22.11 6.95 -2.45
C GLU A 159 22.09 7.36 -0.99
N VAL A 160 23.29 7.46 -0.39
CA VAL A 160 23.49 8.13 0.89
C VAL A 160 24.62 9.12 0.72
N GLY A 161 24.30 10.39 0.77
CA GLY A 161 25.24 11.45 0.42
C GLY A 161 25.63 11.42 -1.06
N THR A 162 26.91 11.21 -1.31
CA THR A 162 27.46 11.05 -2.67
C THR A 162 27.72 9.59 -3.02
N GLN A 163 27.42 8.70 -2.10
CA GLN A 163 27.71 7.28 -2.27
C GLN A 163 26.47 6.52 -2.76
N LYS A 164 26.58 5.87 -3.91
CA LYS A 164 25.56 4.96 -4.42
C LYS A 164 25.61 3.66 -3.63
N ILE A 165 24.55 3.41 -2.87
CA ILE A 165 24.38 2.16 -2.10
C ILE A 165 23.76 1.08 -2.99
N ARG A 166 22.83 1.50 -3.86
CA ARG A 166 22.25 0.68 -4.92
C ARG A 166 22.28 1.49 -6.20
N ASP A 167 23.03 1.00 -7.19
CA ASP A 167 23.04 1.59 -8.54
C ASP A 167 21.72 1.30 -9.27
N LYS A 168 21.54 1.90 -10.41
CA LYS A 168 20.31 1.85 -11.21
C LYS A 168 19.76 0.44 -11.36
N MET A 169 18.66 0.19 -10.69
CA MET A 169 17.88 -1.03 -10.86
C MET A 169 16.75 -0.74 -11.86
N TYR A 170 16.85 -1.31 -13.04
CA TYR A 170 15.85 -1.16 -14.10
C TYR A 170 14.59 -1.97 -13.79
N ALA A 171 13.47 -1.66 -14.44
CA ALA A 171 12.17 -2.26 -14.19
C ALA A 171 12.23 -3.80 -14.06
N THR A 172 12.91 -4.49 -14.98
CA THR A 172 13.07 -5.95 -14.93
C THR A 172 13.81 -6.44 -13.67
N ALA A 173 14.82 -5.69 -13.22
CA ALA A 173 15.54 -6.04 -12.00
C ALA A 173 14.70 -5.75 -10.75
N LEU A 174 13.88 -4.70 -10.77
CA LEU A 174 12.97 -4.36 -9.69
C LEU A 174 11.90 -5.44 -9.49
N THR A 175 11.32 -5.96 -10.57
CA THR A 175 10.34 -7.05 -10.49
C THR A 175 10.95 -8.34 -9.90
N GLN A 176 12.22 -8.64 -10.21
CA GLN A 176 12.94 -9.79 -9.67
C GLN A 176 13.44 -9.54 -8.23
N PHE A 177 13.57 -8.30 -7.82
CA PHE A 177 14.03 -7.96 -6.47
C PHE A 177 13.03 -8.39 -5.40
N GLU A 178 11.75 -8.35 -5.70
CA GLU A 178 10.70 -8.86 -4.82
C GLU A 178 10.85 -10.37 -4.58
N ASP A 179 11.05 -11.14 -5.64
CA ASP A 179 11.27 -12.60 -5.57
C ASP A 179 12.52 -12.97 -4.76
N TYR A 180 13.54 -12.13 -4.81
CA TYR A 180 14.76 -12.33 -4.02
C TYR A 180 14.54 -12.09 -2.52
N PHE A 181 13.64 -11.17 -2.20
CA PHE A 181 13.33 -10.83 -0.81
C PHE A 181 12.53 -11.92 -0.11
N ASP A 182 11.54 -12.46 -0.78
CA ASP A 182 10.76 -13.61 -0.33
C ASP A 182 10.13 -14.29 -1.55
N SER A 183 10.38 -15.58 -1.72
CA SER A 183 9.81 -16.39 -2.80
C SER A 183 8.28 -16.47 -2.81
N VAL A 184 7.62 -15.92 -1.80
CA VAL A 184 6.15 -15.82 -1.70
C VAL A 184 5.61 -14.61 -2.42
N PHE A 185 6.43 -13.56 -2.64
CA PHE A 185 5.97 -12.35 -3.33
C PHE A 185 5.67 -12.63 -4.80
N THR A 186 4.44 -12.34 -5.19
CA THR A 186 4.04 -12.33 -6.60
C THR A 186 3.97 -10.90 -7.07
N HIS A 187 4.83 -10.51 -8.01
CA HIS A 187 4.88 -9.14 -8.51
C HIS A 187 3.50 -8.65 -8.99
N ILE A 188 3.15 -7.43 -8.59
CA ILE A 188 1.97 -6.73 -9.05
C ILE A 188 2.40 -5.62 -10.01
N ASN A 189 1.85 -5.63 -11.24
CA ASN A 189 2.17 -4.66 -12.28
C ASN A 189 2.13 -3.20 -11.77
N GLY A 190 3.26 -2.50 -11.88
CA GLY A 190 3.43 -1.12 -11.46
C GLY A 190 3.63 -0.90 -9.96
N PHE A 191 3.69 -1.95 -9.15
CA PHE A 191 3.87 -1.85 -7.71
C PHE A 191 5.20 -2.48 -7.29
N PHE A 192 6.16 -1.67 -6.91
CA PHE A 192 7.53 -2.08 -6.69
C PHE A 192 7.97 -1.91 -5.24
N LEU A 193 8.60 -2.97 -4.69
CA LEU A 193 9.45 -2.83 -3.51
C LEU A 193 10.67 -2.01 -3.89
N THR A 194 10.94 -0.95 -3.13
CA THR A 194 12.10 -0.10 -3.42
C THR A 194 13.40 -0.75 -2.95
N PRO A 195 14.52 -0.55 -3.66
CA PRO A 195 15.79 -1.20 -3.37
C PRO A 195 16.50 -0.56 -2.17
N LEU A 196 15.79 -0.34 -1.08
CA LEU A 196 16.37 0.15 0.16
C LEU A 196 17.25 -0.93 0.79
N PRO A 197 18.34 -0.56 1.50
CA PRO A 197 19.15 -1.53 2.21
C PRO A 197 18.31 -2.24 3.27
N TYR A 198 18.69 -3.49 3.53
CA TYR A 198 18.04 -4.32 4.52
C TYR A 198 18.10 -3.67 5.91
N GLY A 199 16.97 -3.50 6.55
CA GLY A 199 16.86 -2.95 7.89
C GLY A 199 16.08 -1.65 7.94
N VAL A 200 15.87 -1.18 9.15
CA VAL A 200 15.16 0.06 9.42
C VAL A 200 15.99 1.25 8.97
N LEU A 201 15.48 2.01 8.00
CA LEU A 201 16.02 3.32 7.70
C LEU A 201 15.58 4.29 8.80
N ALA A 202 16.50 4.62 9.70
CA ALA A 202 16.30 5.81 10.51
C ALA A 202 16.39 7.02 9.58
N THR A 203 15.31 7.78 9.45
CA THR A 203 15.39 9.08 8.80
C THR A 203 16.36 9.94 9.59
N PRO A 204 17.43 10.48 8.98
CA PRO A 204 18.43 11.20 9.73
C PRO A 204 17.83 12.47 10.34
N SER A 205 17.71 12.48 11.65
CA SER A 205 17.46 13.69 12.42
C SER A 205 18.82 14.24 12.86
N GLY A 206 19.49 15.00 11.98
CA GLY A 206 20.74 15.63 12.37
C GLY A 206 21.58 16.08 11.19
N SER A 207 22.12 17.26 11.32
CA SER A 207 22.81 18.06 10.30
C SER A 207 24.15 17.49 9.79
N ASN A 208 24.55 16.28 10.14
CA ASN A 208 25.90 15.76 9.83
C ASN A 208 25.90 14.42 9.07
N VAL A 209 24.75 13.85 8.75
CA VAL A 209 24.68 12.67 7.92
C VAL A 209 24.02 13.08 6.62
N SER A 210 24.68 12.80 5.51
CA SER A 210 24.10 13.04 4.19
C SER A 210 22.77 12.29 4.09
N ALA A 211 21.71 13.02 3.82
CA ALA A 211 20.36 12.44 3.75
C ALA A 211 20.31 11.31 2.73
N PRO A 212 19.64 10.20 3.04
CA PRO A 212 19.38 9.18 2.04
C PRO A 212 18.48 9.74 0.94
N LYS A 213 18.70 9.30 -0.30
CA LYS A 213 17.90 9.64 -1.45
C LYS A 213 17.43 8.37 -2.15
N LEU A 214 16.16 8.32 -2.46
CA LEU A 214 15.60 7.31 -3.35
C LEU A 214 15.25 7.99 -4.67
N LEU A 215 16.16 7.90 -5.63
CA LEU A 215 15.96 8.47 -6.95
C LEU A 215 15.13 7.51 -7.80
N ILE A 216 14.07 8.04 -8.39
CA ILE A 216 13.26 7.34 -9.38
C ILE A 216 13.36 8.06 -10.72
N ASN A 217 13.39 7.29 -11.79
CA ASN A 217 13.31 7.79 -13.16
C ASN A 217 12.12 7.13 -13.85
N LEU A 218 11.18 7.95 -14.28
CA LEU A 218 9.94 7.50 -14.91
C LEU A 218 10.06 7.52 -16.44
N ALA A 219 9.53 6.49 -17.08
CA ALA A 219 9.41 6.44 -18.54
C ALA A 219 8.28 7.33 -19.06
N ASN A 220 7.20 7.41 -18.28
CA ASN A 220 6.02 8.23 -18.58
C ASN A 220 5.72 9.15 -17.40
N SER A 221 5.03 10.26 -17.67
CA SER A 221 4.52 11.14 -16.62
C SER A 221 3.35 10.44 -15.91
N VAL A 222 3.50 10.17 -14.61
CA VAL A 222 2.48 9.50 -13.78
C VAL A 222 2.39 10.16 -12.41
N THR A 223 1.27 9.94 -11.73
CA THR A 223 1.06 10.33 -10.34
C THR A 223 1.32 9.11 -9.46
N PRO A 224 2.51 8.99 -8.83
CA PRO A 224 2.81 7.82 -8.00
C PRO A 224 2.03 7.85 -6.69
N THR A 225 1.83 6.67 -6.12
CA THR A 225 1.42 6.51 -4.73
C THR A 225 2.52 5.82 -3.94
N ILE A 226 2.91 6.45 -2.85
CA ILE A 226 3.90 5.94 -1.91
C ILE A 226 3.19 5.11 -0.85
N TYR A 227 3.73 3.93 -0.56
CA TYR A 227 3.32 3.08 0.55
C TYR A 227 4.51 2.84 1.45
N ALA A 228 4.42 3.21 2.70
CA ALA A 228 5.47 2.97 3.66
C ALA A 228 4.92 2.23 4.89
N MET A 229 5.65 1.24 5.36
CA MET A 229 5.47 0.64 6.66
C MET A 229 6.53 1.22 7.58
N VAL A 230 6.10 1.90 8.61
CA VAL A 230 6.99 2.57 9.57
C VAL A 230 6.79 2.02 10.97
N GLN A 231 7.84 2.13 11.78
CA GLN A 231 7.85 1.73 13.18
C GLN A 231 7.50 2.93 14.06
N VAL A 232 6.53 2.76 14.98
CA VAL A 232 6.07 3.78 15.96
C VAL A 232 5.99 3.23 17.37
#